data_283bf7c55ef945c50497a2f9739a6a73
#
_entry.id   283bf7c55ef945c50497a2f9739a6a73
#
_cell.length_a   1.000
_cell.length_b   1.000
_cell.length_c   1.000
_cell.angle_alpha   90.00
_cell.angle_beta   90.00
_cell.angle_gamma   90.00
#
_symmetry.space_group_name_H-M   'P 1'
#
loop_
_entity.id
_entity.type
_entity.pdbx_description
1 polymer ?
#
loop_
_entity_poly.entity_id
_entity_poly.type
_entity_poly.pdbx_seq_one_letter_code
_entity_poly.pdbx_strand_id
1 'polypeptide(L)'
;MSSPITKPSTLPPLPISLEDLDRLTPDQWKTVTAAEPVAAVQWMQQAAELGHPDAQIALGQWLLDGHGAARDPARALAWFLKAATQGHVMGMNMAGRCFDNGWGTEADHFIAANWFRQAAHAGLDAGKYNYANLLAAGKGVPQNHAEAIQWYRQAADQGHAKSMTKLGHYYEDGRVVPKDMDAAFFCFEEGARGGDFRGMFNYAGMLAARGQMDLALDWLRKVPLTATPRFKQEAGPLLLQSPHPAFREVGQSMIASANMDAHAP
;
A
#
# COMPACT_ATOMS: atom_id res chain seq x y z
N MET A 1 -25.81 23.79 27.97
CA MET A 1 -26.36 22.52 27.45
C MET A 1 -25.19 21.57 27.23
N SER A 2 -24.97 20.66 28.20
CA SER A 2 -23.87 19.69 28.15
C SER A 2 -24.25 18.59 27.16
N SER A 3 -23.41 18.38 26.14
CA SER A 3 -23.54 17.26 25.22
C SER A 3 -23.50 15.95 26.01
N PRO A 4 -24.33 14.95 25.68
CA PRO A 4 -24.30 13.67 26.37
C PRO A 4 -22.95 13.00 26.05
N ILE A 5 -22.21 12.70 27.10
CA ILE A 5 -21.05 11.79 27.07
C ILE A 5 -21.61 10.44 26.62
N THR A 6 -21.41 10.10 25.35
CA THR A 6 -21.70 8.76 24.84
C THR A 6 -20.84 7.78 25.66
N LYS A 7 -21.51 6.90 26.42
CA LYS A 7 -20.84 5.77 27.09
C LYS A 7 -19.99 5.03 26.03
N PRO A 8 -18.75 4.64 26.35
CA PRO A 8 -17.98 3.82 25.44
C PRO A 8 -18.82 2.58 25.09
N SER A 9 -19.03 2.35 23.80
CA SER A 9 -19.77 1.18 23.34
C SER A 9 -19.01 -0.05 23.84
N THR A 10 -19.67 -0.87 24.64
CA THR A 10 -19.09 -2.12 25.11
C THR A 10 -18.84 -3.03 23.91
N LEU A 11 -17.70 -3.72 23.89
CA LEU A 11 -17.43 -4.78 22.91
C LEU A 11 -18.63 -5.74 22.84
N PRO A 12 -19.02 -6.17 21.63
CA PRO A 12 -19.98 -7.26 21.52
C PRO A 12 -19.43 -8.52 22.22
N PRO A 13 -20.30 -9.43 22.68
CA PRO A 13 -19.85 -10.70 23.26
C PRO A 13 -18.96 -11.45 22.27
N LEU A 14 -18.02 -12.25 22.80
CA LEU A 14 -17.17 -13.07 21.95
C LEU A 14 -18.06 -13.99 21.08
N PRO A 15 -17.80 -14.05 19.77
CA PRO A 15 -18.58 -14.91 18.88
C PRO A 15 -18.29 -16.39 19.18
N ILE A 16 -19.30 -17.24 19.13
CA ILE A 16 -19.18 -18.69 19.32
C ILE A 16 -19.42 -19.46 18.02
N SER A 17 -19.88 -18.78 16.97
CA SER A 17 -20.13 -19.35 15.64
C SER A 17 -19.91 -18.31 14.53
N LEU A 18 -19.80 -18.77 13.27
CA LEU A 18 -19.79 -17.87 12.09
C LEU A 18 -21.10 -17.10 11.98
N GLU A 19 -22.23 -17.74 12.33
CA GLU A 19 -23.54 -17.09 12.28
C GLU A 19 -23.64 -15.87 13.23
N ASP A 20 -22.92 -15.90 14.37
CA ASP A 20 -22.84 -14.76 15.27
C ASP A 20 -22.09 -13.60 14.60
N LEU A 21 -21.04 -13.91 13.81
CA LEU A 21 -20.26 -12.90 13.08
C LEU A 21 -21.06 -12.29 11.92
N ASP A 22 -21.82 -13.10 11.20
CA ASP A 22 -22.67 -12.65 10.08
C ASP A 22 -23.79 -11.70 10.55
N ARG A 23 -24.18 -11.80 11.81
CA ARG A 23 -25.21 -10.92 12.43
C ARG A 23 -24.65 -9.59 12.92
N LEU A 24 -23.31 -9.40 12.95
CA LEU A 24 -22.72 -8.16 13.42
C LEU A 24 -23.01 -7.00 12.45
N THR A 25 -23.44 -5.89 13.04
CA THR A 25 -23.60 -4.65 12.28
C THR A 25 -22.23 -3.99 11.98
N PRO A 26 -22.14 -3.15 10.95
CA PRO A 26 -20.90 -2.38 10.67
C PRO A 26 -20.41 -1.57 11.87
N ASP A 27 -21.31 -1.05 12.71
CA ASP A 27 -20.93 -0.29 13.91
C ASP A 27 -20.36 -1.19 15.02
N GLN A 28 -20.82 -2.43 15.13
CA GLN A 28 -20.25 -3.41 16.04
C GLN A 28 -18.84 -3.81 15.58
N TRP A 29 -18.62 -4.02 14.28
CA TRP A 29 -17.28 -4.24 13.73
C TRP A 29 -16.34 -3.06 13.99
N LYS A 30 -16.81 -1.82 13.80
CA LYS A 30 -16.04 -0.62 14.17
C LYS A 30 -15.73 -0.57 15.67
N THR A 31 -16.65 -0.98 16.52
CA THR A 31 -16.45 -1.04 17.97
C THR A 31 -15.33 -2.01 18.33
N VAL A 32 -15.29 -3.20 17.68
CA VAL A 32 -14.21 -4.18 17.88
C VAL A 32 -12.86 -3.61 17.45
N THR A 33 -12.78 -3.01 16.27
CA THR A 33 -11.51 -2.47 15.75
C THR A 33 -11.03 -1.21 16.47
N ALA A 34 -11.93 -0.47 17.11
CA ALA A 34 -11.62 0.73 17.90
C ALA A 34 -11.43 0.45 19.39
N ALA A 35 -11.59 -0.81 19.82
CA ALA A 35 -11.43 -1.18 21.23
C ALA A 35 -9.96 -1.09 21.68
N GLU A 36 -9.77 -1.26 22.99
CA GLU A 36 -8.43 -1.41 23.56
C GLU A 36 -7.68 -2.56 22.83
N PRO A 37 -6.42 -2.34 22.38
CA PRO A 37 -5.76 -3.23 21.41
C PRO A 37 -5.69 -4.70 21.84
N VAL A 38 -5.44 -4.99 23.11
CA VAL A 38 -5.37 -6.39 23.60
C VAL A 38 -6.73 -7.07 23.53
N ALA A 39 -7.79 -6.36 23.93
CA ALA A 39 -9.16 -6.88 23.87
C ALA A 39 -9.63 -7.06 22.41
N ALA A 40 -9.28 -6.13 21.54
CA ALA A 40 -9.56 -6.21 20.12
C ALA A 40 -8.91 -7.44 19.48
N VAL A 41 -7.63 -7.71 19.79
CA VAL A 41 -6.90 -8.90 19.30
C VAL A 41 -7.54 -10.19 19.79
N GLN A 42 -7.91 -10.28 21.06
CA GLN A 42 -8.57 -11.49 21.58
C GLN A 42 -9.90 -11.77 20.86
N TRP A 43 -10.69 -10.73 20.67
CA TRP A 43 -11.96 -10.83 19.95
C TRP A 43 -11.74 -11.25 18.48
N MET A 44 -10.79 -10.60 17.81
CA MET A 44 -10.48 -10.90 16.41
C MET A 44 -9.88 -12.30 16.24
N GLN A 45 -9.10 -12.78 17.22
CA GLN A 45 -8.56 -14.13 17.21
C GLN A 45 -9.69 -15.17 17.25
N GLN A 46 -10.70 -14.98 18.11
CA GLN A 46 -11.85 -15.88 18.18
C GLN A 46 -12.60 -15.92 16.84
N ALA A 47 -12.85 -14.76 16.24
CA ALA A 47 -13.49 -14.67 14.94
C ALA A 47 -12.68 -15.34 13.82
N ALA A 48 -11.36 -15.17 13.83
CA ALA A 48 -10.45 -15.80 12.86
C ALA A 48 -10.38 -17.33 13.02
N GLU A 49 -10.41 -17.81 14.26
CA GLU A 49 -10.43 -19.25 14.58
C GLU A 49 -11.74 -19.91 14.13
N LEU A 50 -12.85 -19.19 14.19
CA LEU A 50 -14.14 -19.62 13.63
C LEU A 50 -14.14 -19.68 12.10
N GLY A 51 -13.11 -19.14 11.46
CA GLY A 51 -12.93 -19.19 10.01
C GLY A 51 -13.35 -17.93 9.24
N HIS A 52 -13.72 -16.83 9.92
CA HIS A 52 -14.14 -15.60 9.24
C HIS A 52 -12.95 -14.96 8.49
N PRO A 53 -13.00 -14.82 7.14
CA PRO A 53 -11.83 -14.44 6.36
C PRO A 53 -11.33 -13.01 6.65
N ASP A 54 -12.23 -12.04 6.81
CA ASP A 54 -11.84 -10.66 7.13
C ASP A 54 -11.18 -10.56 8.51
N ALA A 55 -11.63 -11.36 9.49
CA ALA A 55 -11.00 -11.42 10.79
C ALA A 55 -9.59 -12.03 10.70
N GLN A 56 -9.39 -13.05 9.85
CA GLN A 56 -8.08 -13.64 9.59
C GLN A 56 -7.13 -12.61 8.97
N ILE A 57 -7.61 -11.77 8.04
CA ILE A 57 -6.81 -10.68 7.44
C ILE A 57 -6.46 -9.62 8.49
N ALA A 58 -7.43 -9.16 9.26
CA ALA A 58 -7.21 -8.13 10.29
C ALA A 58 -6.22 -8.62 11.36
N LEU A 59 -6.42 -9.83 11.88
CA LEU A 59 -5.52 -10.43 12.86
C LEU A 59 -4.11 -10.62 12.27
N GLY A 60 -4.00 -11.09 11.02
CA GLY A 60 -2.73 -11.22 10.32
C GLY A 60 -2.00 -9.87 10.23
N GLN A 61 -2.70 -8.80 9.87
CA GLN A 61 -2.12 -7.46 9.81
C GLN A 61 -1.68 -6.97 11.20
N TRP A 62 -2.50 -7.15 12.23
CA TRP A 62 -2.15 -6.75 13.60
C TRP A 62 -0.93 -7.51 14.15
N LEU A 63 -0.78 -8.79 13.79
CA LEU A 63 0.41 -9.58 14.15
C LEU A 63 1.66 -9.12 13.37
N LEU A 64 1.52 -8.63 12.13
CA LEU A 64 2.65 -8.03 11.41
C LEU A 64 3.10 -6.70 12.03
N ASP A 65 2.15 -5.89 12.50
CA ASP A 65 2.40 -4.54 13.01
C ASP A 65 2.74 -4.54 14.52
N GLY A 66 2.43 -5.63 15.23
CA GLY A 66 2.55 -5.68 16.69
C GLY A 66 1.43 -4.94 17.41
N HIS A 67 0.25 -4.81 16.79
CA HIS A 67 -0.90 -4.11 17.37
C HIS A 67 -1.65 -5.01 18.36
N GLY A 68 -1.66 -4.65 19.65
CA GLY A 68 -2.35 -5.38 20.72
C GLY A 68 -1.80 -6.77 21.05
N ALA A 69 -0.80 -7.22 20.31
CA ALA A 69 -0.05 -8.46 20.53
C ALA A 69 1.41 -8.27 20.10
N ALA A 70 2.31 -9.10 20.60
CA ALA A 70 3.68 -9.11 20.09
C ALA A 70 3.71 -9.38 18.58
N ARG A 71 4.61 -8.68 17.89
CA ARG A 71 4.80 -8.87 16.44
C ARG A 71 5.19 -10.32 16.14
N ASP A 72 4.42 -10.97 15.27
CA ASP A 72 4.63 -12.36 14.87
C ASP A 72 4.30 -12.55 13.37
N PRO A 73 5.27 -12.30 12.49
CA PRO A 73 5.06 -12.44 11.05
C PRO A 73 4.75 -13.87 10.60
N ALA A 74 5.22 -14.90 11.32
CA ALA A 74 4.95 -16.29 10.97
C ALA A 74 3.48 -16.65 11.19
N ARG A 75 2.92 -16.24 12.33
CA ARG A 75 1.48 -16.39 12.58
C ARG A 75 0.65 -15.52 11.63
N ALA A 76 1.11 -14.31 11.31
CA ALA A 76 0.45 -13.46 10.32
C ALA A 76 0.33 -14.15 8.96
N LEU A 77 1.42 -14.72 8.43
CA LEU A 77 1.42 -15.48 7.19
C LEU A 77 0.44 -16.66 7.26
N ALA A 78 0.42 -17.40 8.37
CA ALA A 78 -0.51 -18.53 8.53
C ALA A 78 -1.97 -18.08 8.42
N TRP A 79 -2.33 -16.92 8.99
CA TRP A 79 -3.68 -16.37 8.87
C TRP A 79 -4.00 -15.88 7.46
N PHE A 80 -3.08 -15.20 6.79
CA PHE A 80 -3.27 -14.80 5.38
C PHE A 80 -3.45 -15.99 4.45
N LEU A 81 -2.69 -17.08 4.67
CA LEU A 81 -2.86 -18.32 3.91
C LEU A 81 -4.23 -18.97 4.15
N LYS A 82 -4.72 -18.99 5.40
CA LYS A 82 -6.07 -19.49 5.69
C LYS A 82 -7.13 -18.69 4.94
N ALA A 83 -7.07 -17.36 4.97
CA ALA A 83 -7.99 -16.53 4.20
C ALA A 83 -7.86 -16.75 2.69
N ALA A 84 -6.62 -16.84 2.18
CA ALA A 84 -6.35 -17.06 0.76
C ALA A 84 -6.92 -18.39 0.25
N THR A 85 -6.79 -19.47 1.02
CA THR A 85 -7.35 -20.79 0.66
C THR A 85 -8.87 -20.83 0.67
N GLN A 86 -9.53 -19.89 1.35
CA GLN A 86 -10.97 -19.67 1.29
C GLN A 86 -11.40 -18.79 0.10
N GLY A 87 -10.46 -18.40 -0.78
CA GLY A 87 -10.74 -17.53 -1.94
C GLY A 87 -10.72 -16.04 -1.63
N HIS A 88 -10.30 -15.62 -0.41
CA HIS A 88 -10.29 -14.21 -0.05
C HIS A 88 -9.17 -13.46 -0.78
N VAL A 89 -9.54 -12.54 -1.66
CA VAL A 89 -8.60 -11.88 -2.59
C VAL A 89 -7.51 -11.05 -1.88
N MET A 90 -7.85 -10.37 -0.77
CA MET A 90 -6.87 -9.68 0.04
C MET A 90 -5.93 -10.65 0.76
N GLY A 91 -6.43 -11.83 1.18
CA GLY A 91 -5.63 -12.92 1.74
C GLY A 91 -4.56 -13.39 0.77
N MET A 92 -4.93 -13.61 -0.50
CA MET A 92 -3.98 -13.96 -1.57
C MET A 92 -2.91 -12.88 -1.73
N ASN A 93 -3.30 -11.61 -1.78
CA ASN A 93 -2.35 -10.49 -1.91
C ASN A 93 -1.42 -10.39 -0.70
N MET A 94 -1.93 -10.55 0.52
CA MET A 94 -1.10 -10.49 1.73
C MET A 94 -0.15 -11.69 1.85
N ALA A 95 -0.60 -12.90 1.50
CA ALA A 95 0.28 -14.06 1.40
C ALA A 95 1.40 -13.81 0.37
N GLY A 96 1.06 -13.30 -0.81
CA GLY A 96 2.04 -12.89 -1.82
C GLY A 96 3.08 -11.90 -1.27
N ARG A 97 2.66 -10.88 -0.53
CA ARG A 97 3.57 -9.91 0.10
C ARG A 97 4.48 -10.54 1.17
N CYS A 98 3.97 -11.50 1.93
CA CYS A 98 4.78 -12.23 2.90
C CYS A 98 5.91 -13.00 2.21
N PHE A 99 5.63 -13.72 1.13
CA PHE A 99 6.65 -14.43 0.37
C PHE A 99 7.58 -13.50 -0.39
N ASP A 100 7.09 -12.36 -0.93
CA ASP A 100 7.92 -11.38 -1.63
C ASP A 100 8.96 -10.71 -0.72
N ASN A 101 8.57 -10.41 0.53
CA ASN A 101 9.40 -9.69 1.49
C ASN A 101 10.06 -10.58 2.56
N GLY A 102 9.77 -11.87 2.59
CA GLY A 102 10.28 -12.77 3.63
C GLY A 102 9.64 -12.53 5.00
N TRP A 103 8.36 -12.11 5.05
CA TRP A 103 7.67 -11.88 6.31
C TRP A 103 7.11 -13.20 6.87
N GLY A 104 7.76 -13.71 7.91
CA GLY A 104 7.38 -14.98 8.55
C GLY A 104 7.79 -16.24 7.79
N THR A 105 8.57 -16.10 6.75
CA THR A 105 9.17 -17.16 5.94
C THR A 105 10.41 -16.64 5.25
N GLU A 106 11.17 -17.49 4.59
CA GLU A 106 12.17 -17.05 3.61
C GLU A 106 11.47 -16.45 2.39
N ALA A 107 12.12 -15.45 1.77
CA ALA A 107 11.58 -14.82 0.57
C ALA A 107 11.57 -15.80 -0.60
N ASP A 108 10.40 -15.94 -1.24
CA ASP A 108 10.20 -16.77 -2.42
C ASP A 108 9.33 -16.03 -3.43
N HIS A 109 9.98 -15.41 -4.42
CA HIS A 109 9.29 -14.63 -5.44
C HIS A 109 8.45 -15.50 -6.39
N PHE A 110 8.76 -16.79 -6.56
CA PHE A 110 7.93 -17.68 -7.38
C PHE A 110 6.58 -17.95 -6.70
N ILE A 111 6.60 -18.25 -5.40
CA ILE A 111 5.36 -18.40 -4.61
C ILE A 111 4.60 -17.06 -4.54
N ALA A 112 5.32 -15.94 -4.33
CA ALA A 112 4.73 -14.61 -4.32
C ALA A 112 4.01 -14.29 -5.64
N ALA A 113 4.65 -14.55 -6.78
CA ALA A 113 4.07 -14.33 -8.09
C ALA A 113 2.78 -15.15 -8.32
N ASN A 114 2.74 -16.38 -7.85
CA ASN A 114 1.55 -17.23 -7.95
C ASN A 114 0.37 -16.66 -7.13
N TRP A 115 0.63 -16.17 -5.92
CA TRP A 115 -0.40 -15.55 -5.09
C TRP A 115 -0.87 -14.20 -5.66
N PHE A 116 0.05 -13.34 -6.09
CA PHE A 116 -0.32 -12.07 -6.72
C PHE A 116 -1.09 -12.28 -8.02
N ARG A 117 -0.72 -13.27 -8.84
CA ARG A 117 -1.45 -13.61 -10.07
C ARG A 117 -2.89 -14.04 -9.76
N GLN A 118 -3.11 -14.87 -8.73
CA GLN A 118 -4.45 -15.25 -8.30
C GLN A 118 -5.26 -14.03 -7.85
N ALA A 119 -4.68 -13.16 -7.00
CA ALA A 119 -5.32 -11.92 -6.57
C ALA A 119 -5.64 -10.98 -7.74
N ALA A 120 -4.73 -10.88 -8.73
CA ALA A 120 -4.91 -10.08 -9.94
C ALA A 120 -6.07 -10.59 -10.82
N HIS A 121 -6.12 -11.90 -11.06
CA HIS A 121 -7.22 -12.52 -11.81
C HIS A 121 -8.57 -12.45 -11.06
N ALA A 122 -8.54 -12.46 -9.73
CA ALA A 122 -9.71 -12.22 -8.90
C ALA A 122 -10.14 -10.74 -8.84
N GLY A 123 -9.46 -9.85 -9.58
CA GLY A 123 -9.86 -8.48 -9.79
C GLY A 123 -9.20 -7.44 -8.87
N LEU A 124 -8.38 -7.85 -7.88
CA LEU A 124 -7.76 -6.92 -6.93
C LEU A 124 -6.71 -6.05 -7.62
N ASP A 125 -6.87 -4.74 -7.56
CA ASP A 125 -5.96 -3.73 -8.13
C ASP A 125 -4.53 -3.82 -7.56
N ALA A 126 -4.41 -3.96 -6.22
CA ALA A 126 -3.12 -4.18 -5.56
C ALA A 126 -2.45 -5.49 -5.99
N GLY A 127 -3.23 -6.55 -6.22
CA GLY A 127 -2.74 -7.82 -6.77
C GLY A 127 -2.19 -7.66 -8.18
N LYS A 128 -2.92 -6.97 -9.06
CA LYS A 128 -2.49 -6.61 -10.42
C LYS A 128 -1.18 -5.82 -10.41
N TYR A 129 -1.09 -4.78 -9.56
CA TYR A 129 0.11 -3.98 -9.39
C TYR A 129 1.31 -4.80 -8.91
N ASN A 130 1.13 -5.65 -7.90
CA ASN A 130 2.21 -6.47 -7.34
C ASN A 130 2.69 -7.51 -8.36
N TYR A 131 1.77 -8.18 -9.07
CA TYR A 131 2.13 -9.12 -10.13
C TYR A 131 2.88 -8.43 -11.27
N ALA A 132 2.41 -7.25 -11.70
CA ALA A 132 3.08 -6.44 -12.70
C ALA A 132 4.50 -6.03 -12.29
N ASN A 133 4.74 -5.72 -11.00
CA ASN A 133 6.08 -5.44 -10.51
C ASN A 133 7.01 -6.65 -10.65
N LEU A 134 6.55 -7.86 -10.35
CA LEU A 134 7.35 -9.07 -10.48
C LEU A 134 7.64 -9.37 -11.96
N LEU A 135 6.66 -9.22 -12.85
CA LEU A 135 6.85 -9.35 -14.30
C LEU A 135 7.87 -8.33 -14.84
N ALA A 136 7.75 -7.07 -14.43
CA ALA A 136 8.68 -6.02 -14.85
C ALA A 136 10.11 -6.26 -14.37
N ALA A 137 10.27 -6.87 -13.19
CA ALA A 137 11.57 -7.15 -12.58
C ALA A 137 12.16 -8.52 -12.98
N GLY A 138 11.37 -9.43 -13.53
CA GLY A 138 11.79 -10.82 -13.76
C GLY A 138 12.00 -11.60 -12.47
N LYS A 139 11.26 -11.29 -11.41
CA LYS A 139 11.38 -11.95 -10.11
C LYS A 139 10.34 -13.05 -9.96
N GLY A 140 10.80 -14.29 -9.82
CA GLY A 140 9.93 -15.46 -9.68
C GLY A 140 9.13 -15.81 -10.94
N VAL A 141 9.20 -14.98 -11.97
CA VAL A 141 8.59 -15.16 -13.30
C VAL A 141 9.54 -14.59 -14.35
N PRO A 142 9.50 -15.08 -15.61
CA PRO A 142 10.25 -14.45 -16.69
C PRO A 142 9.90 -12.97 -16.84
N GLN A 143 10.92 -12.14 -17.09
CA GLN A 143 10.70 -10.70 -17.28
C GLN A 143 9.82 -10.45 -18.51
N ASN A 144 8.74 -9.68 -18.31
CA ASN A 144 7.80 -9.34 -19.37
C ASN A 144 7.19 -7.95 -19.16
N HIS A 145 7.85 -6.92 -19.66
CA HIS A 145 7.37 -5.55 -19.53
C HIS A 145 6.05 -5.29 -20.27
N ALA A 146 5.82 -5.97 -21.40
CA ALA A 146 4.60 -5.79 -22.19
C ALA A 146 3.36 -6.27 -21.40
N GLU A 147 3.47 -7.42 -20.76
CA GLU A 147 2.42 -7.94 -19.89
C GLU A 147 2.27 -7.10 -18.60
N ALA A 148 3.40 -6.67 -18.01
CA ALA A 148 3.37 -5.79 -16.84
C ALA A 148 2.59 -4.50 -17.09
N ILE A 149 2.77 -3.86 -18.27
CA ILE A 149 2.02 -2.67 -18.67
C ILE A 149 0.52 -2.95 -18.73
N GLN A 150 0.10 -4.11 -19.24
CA GLN A 150 -1.32 -4.46 -19.30
C GLN A 150 -1.92 -4.59 -17.90
N TRP A 151 -1.21 -5.23 -16.96
CA TRP A 151 -1.65 -5.33 -15.58
C TRP A 151 -1.66 -3.98 -14.86
N TYR A 152 -0.65 -3.11 -15.10
CA TYR A 152 -0.68 -1.75 -14.57
C TYR A 152 -1.86 -0.94 -15.10
N ARG A 153 -2.20 -1.06 -16.40
CA ARG A 153 -3.39 -0.39 -16.98
C ARG A 153 -4.67 -0.86 -16.30
N GLN A 154 -4.87 -2.17 -16.16
CA GLN A 154 -6.05 -2.69 -15.50
C GLN A 154 -6.17 -2.24 -14.01
N ALA A 155 -5.05 -2.10 -13.30
CA ALA A 155 -5.06 -1.58 -11.95
C ALA A 155 -5.33 -0.06 -11.94
N ALA A 156 -4.73 0.69 -12.89
CA ALA A 156 -4.93 2.12 -13.06
C ALA A 156 -6.39 2.47 -13.39
N ASP A 157 -7.04 1.69 -14.25
CA ASP A 157 -8.47 1.83 -14.59
C ASP A 157 -9.38 1.67 -13.35
N GLN A 158 -8.89 1.01 -12.30
CA GLN A 158 -9.55 0.89 -10.99
C GLN A 158 -9.15 2.01 -10.00
N GLY A 159 -8.37 3.00 -10.45
CA GLY A 159 -7.92 4.11 -9.62
C GLY A 159 -6.63 3.83 -8.82
N HIS A 160 -5.87 2.76 -9.12
CA HIS A 160 -4.64 2.44 -8.39
C HIS A 160 -3.51 3.43 -8.74
N ALA A 161 -3.29 4.42 -7.88
CA ALA A 161 -2.37 5.55 -8.08
C ALA A 161 -0.93 5.14 -8.42
N LYS A 162 -0.39 4.12 -7.72
CA LYS A 162 0.98 3.62 -7.98
C LYS A 162 1.11 3.01 -9.37
N SER A 163 0.04 2.41 -9.91
CA SER A 163 0.03 1.88 -11.28
C SER A 163 0.03 3.01 -12.30
N MET A 164 -0.71 4.10 -12.06
CA MET A 164 -0.62 5.31 -12.88
C MET A 164 0.82 5.84 -12.95
N THR A 165 1.48 5.98 -11.80
CA THR A 165 2.89 6.43 -11.76
C THR A 165 3.82 5.49 -12.54
N LYS A 166 3.62 4.17 -12.44
CA LYS A 166 4.39 3.19 -13.23
C LYS A 166 4.20 3.35 -14.73
N LEU A 167 2.96 3.55 -15.17
CA LEU A 167 2.66 3.81 -16.58
C LEU A 167 3.31 5.11 -17.07
N GLY A 168 3.29 6.16 -16.24
CA GLY A 168 3.98 7.42 -16.54
C GLY A 168 5.45 7.22 -16.86
N HIS A 169 6.16 6.41 -16.09
CA HIS A 169 7.57 6.08 -16.38
C HIS A 169 7.74 5.29 -17.68
N TYR A 170 6.84 4.37 -18.02
CA TYR A 170 6.92 3.67 -19.31
C TYR A 170 6.73 4.60 -20.50
N TYR A 171 5.82 5.58 -20.42
CA TYR A 171 5.63 6.58 -21.46
C TYR A 171 6.79 7.58 -21.54
N GLU A 172 7.33 7.99 -20.41
CA GLU A 172 8.51 8.89 -20.34
C GLU A 172 9.77 8.23 -20.92
N ASP A 173 10.01 6.96 -20.60
CA ASP A 173 11.19 6.20 -21.05
C ASP A 173 11.12 5.83 -22.55
N GLY A 174 9.97 5.39 -23.03
CA GLY A 174 9.73 5.08 -24.45
C GLY A 174 10.38 3.78 -24.95
N ARG A 175 10.94 2.92 -24.06
CA ARG A 175 11.63 1.69 -24.48
C ARG A 175 10.71 0.52 -24.78
N VAL A 176 9.56 0.44 -24.13
CA VAL A 176 8.59 -0.69 -24.26
C VAL A 176 7.33 -0.24 -24.98
N VAL A 177 6.92 0.99 -24.76
CA VAL A 177 5.84 1.68 -25.48
C VAL A 177 6.42 2.92 -26.15
N PRO A 178 5.82 3.47 -27.22
CA PRO A 178 6.28 4.73 -27.80
C PRO A 178 6.35 5.81 -26.72
N LYS A 179 7.42 6.61 -26.77
CA LYS A 179 7.59 7.75 -25.87
C LYS A 179 6.46 8.76 -26.09
N ASP A 180 5.78 9.12 -24.99
CA ASP A 180 4.68 10.06 -24.99
C ASP A 180 4.70 10.88 -23.69
N MET A 181 5.21 12.11 -23.78
CA MET A 181 5.37 12.98 -22.62
C MET A 181 4.04 13.56 -22.12
N ASP A 182 3.01 13.63 -22.95
CA ASP A 182 1.69 14.08 -22.53
C ASP A 182 0.94 12.94 -21.82
N ALA A 183 1.06 11.70 -22.31
CA ALA A 183 0.58 10.52 -21.59
C ALA A 183 1.32 10.35 -20.24
N ALA A 184 2.64 10.56 -20.21
CA ALA A 184 3.42 10.53 -18.96
C ALA A 184 2.93 11.57 -17.96
N PHE A 185 2.73 12.82 -18.43
CA PHE A 185 2.22 13.91 -17.61
C PHE A 185 0.86 13.58 -17.00
N PHE A 186 -0.09 13.13 -17.83
CA PHE A 186 -1.40 12.69 -17.36
C PHE A 186 -1.30 11.57 -16.30
N CYS A 187 -0.48 10.55 -16.57
CA CYS A 187 -0.29 9.44 -15.64
C CYS A 187 0.33 9.87 -14.30
N PHE A 188 1.31 10.78 -14.31
CA PHE A 188 1.89 11.31 -13.08
C PHE A 188 0.92 12.21 -12.33
N GLU A 189 0.10 13.01 -13.05
CA GLU A 189 -0.95 13.82 -12.45
C GLU A 189 -1.98 12.94 -11.71
N GLU A 190 -2.50 11.90 -12.37
CA GLU A 190 -3.46 10.97 -11.76
C GLU A 190 -2.83 10.17 -10.59
N GLY A 191 -1.58 9.75 -10.72
CA GLY A 191 -0.82 9.16 -9.63
C GLY A 191 -0.68 10.10 -8.42
N ALA A 192 -0.39 11.37 -8.68
CA ALA A 192 -0.29 12.41 -7.65
C ALA A 192 -1.63 12.68 -6.96
N ARG A 193 -2.72 12.82 -7.74
CA ARG A 193 -4.09 13.00 -7.21
C ARG A 193 -4.54 11.81 -6.37
N GLY A 194 -4.16 10.60 -6.75
CA GLY A 194 -4.42 9.36 -6.01
C GLY A 194 -3.51 9.15 -4.79
N GLY A 195 -2.63 10.10 -4.46
CA GLY A 195 -1.82 10.10 -3.24
C GLY A 195 -0.48 9.37 -3.36
N ASP A 196 -0.04 8.93 -4.55
CA ASP A 196 1.28 8.35 -4.69
C ASP A 196 2.37 9.44 -4.67
N PHE A 197 3.24 9.40 -3.66
CA PHE A 197 4.30 10.39 -3.48
C PHE A 197 5.30 10.42 -4.65
N ARG A 198 5.52 9.30 -5.34
CA ARG A 198 6.35 9.26 -6.55
C ARG A 198 5.66 9.96 -7.71
N GLY A 199 4.35 9.76 -7.84
CA GLY A 199 3.51 10.51 -8.77
C GLY A 199 3.58 12.01 -8.51
N MET A 200 3.44 12.44 -7.24
CA MET A 200 3.57 13.85 -6.84
C MET A 200 4.93 14.44 -7.22
N PHE A 201 6.02 13.72 -6.95
CA PHE A 201 7.38 14.16 -7.27
C PHE A 201 7.61 14.31 -8.77
N ASN A 202 7.22 13.30 -9.56
CA ASN A 202 7.40 13.32 -11.02
C ASN A 202 6.50 14.37 -11.68
N TYR A 203 5.25 14.47 -11.24
CA TYR A 203 4.32 15.51 -11.73
C TYR A 203 4.85 16.90 -11.47
N ALA A 204 5.36 17.16 -10.26
CA ALA A 204 5.99 18.43 -9.92
C ALA A 204 7.22 18.73 -10.80
N GLY A 205 8.04 17.74 -11.10
CA GLY A 205 9.16 17.87 -12.03
C GLY A 205 8.71 18.29 -13.43
N MET A 206 7.65 17.66 -13.95
CA MET A 206 7.09 18.01 -15.26
C MET A 206 6.41 19.38 -15.28
N LEU A 207 5.75 19.79 -14.20
CA LEU A 207 5.18 21.14 -14.04
C LEU A 207 6.29 22.21 -14.05
N ALA A 208 7.39 21.96 -13.32
CA ALA A 208 8.54 22.85 -13.29
C ALA A 208 9.18 23.01 -14.70
N ALA A 209 9.32 21.90 -15.43
CA ALA A 209 9.81 21.93 -16.82
C ALA A 209 8.90 22.72 -17.78
N ARG A 210 7.61 22.83 -17.46
CA ARG A 210 6.61 23.65 -18.17
C ARG A 210 6.54 25.10 -17.66
N GLY A 211 7.41 25.49 -16.72
CA GLY A 211 7.44 26.84 -16.13
C GLY A 211 6.38 27.09 -15.06
N GLN A 212 5.62 26.09 -14.65
CA GLN A 212 4.53 26.19 -13.66
C GLN A 212 5.08 25.98 -12.23
N MET A 213 5.98 26.88 -11.81
CA MET A 213 6.80 26.69 -10.61
C MET A 213 6.00 26.66 -9.30
N ASP A 214 5.01 27.54 -9.18
CA ASP A 214 4.18 27.61 -7.95
C ASP A 214 3.41 26.30 -7.75
N LEU A 215 2.80 25.79 -8.82
CA LEU A 215 2.05 24.53 -8.78
C LEU A 215 2.99 23.33 -8.53
N ALA A 216 4.18 23.34 -9.13
CA ALA A 216 5.21 22.34 -8.86
C ALA A 216 5.61 22.32 -7.38
N LEU A 217 5.79 23.50 -6.77
CA LEU A 217 6.14 23.63 -5.37
C LEU A 217 5.02 23.12 -4.44
N ASP A 218 3.76 23.40 -4.78
CA ASP A 218 2.60 22.92 -4.02
C ASP A 218 2.54 21.37 -3.99
N TRP A 219 2.89 20.72 -5.09
CA TRP A 219 2.97 19.25 -5.11
C TRP A 219 4.21 18.73 -4.38
N LEU A 220 5.37 19.34 -4.55
CA LEU A 220 6.59 18.93 -3.86
C LEU A 220 6.45 19.01 -2.34
N ARG A 221 5.76 20.01 -1.79
CA ARG A 221 5.50 20.15 -0.35
C ARG A 221 4.66 19.01 0.25
N LYS A 222 3.88 18.32 -0.57
CA LYS A 222 3.09 17.15 -0.13
C LYS A 222 3.93 15.87 -0.03
N VAL A 223 5.00 15.75 -0.82
CA VAL A 223 5.84 14.55 -0.89
C VAL A 223 6.39 14.12 0.49
N PRO A 224 6.99 14.99 1.31
CA PRO A 224 7.53 14.59 2.61
C PRO A 224 6.50 14.01 3.57
N LEU A 225 5.22 14.35 3.40
CA LEU A 225 4.13 13.93 4.30
C LEU A 225 3.78 12.44 4.14
N THR A 226 4.02 11.87 2.95
CA THR A 226 3.60 10.50 2.63
C THR A 226 4.74 9.60 2.12
N ALA A 227 5.87 10.20 1.76
CA ALA A 227 7.01 9.48 1.21
C ALA A 227 7.70 8.62 2.25
N THR A 228 8.20 7.45 1.83
CA THR A 228 9.01 6.58 2.68
C THR A 228 10.36 7.23 3.01
N PRO A 229 10.99 6.90 4.18
CA PRO A 229 12.31 7.42 4.53
C PRO A 229 13.35 7.19 3.43
N ARG A 230 13.35 6.01 2.82
CA ARG A 230 14.24 5.68 1.71
C ARG A 230 14.06 6.65 0.53
N PHE A 231 12.83 6.90 0.11
CA PHE A 231 12.57 7.83 -1.00
C PHE A 231 12.99 9.26 -0.66
N LYS A 232 12.75 9.70 0.57
CA LYS A 232 13.19 11.03 1.05
C LYS A 232 14.72 11.15 0.97
N GLN A 233 15.47 10.09 1.33
CA GLN A 233 16.94 10.05 1.22
C GLN A 233 17.43 10.03 -0.24
N GLU A 234 16.69 9.40 -1.15
CA GLU A 234 17.03 9.36 -2.58
C GLU A 234 16.67 10.67 -3.30
N ALA A 235 15.50 11.24 -3.06
CA ALA A 235 14.96 12.39 -3.78
C ALA A 235 15.39 13.75 -3.19
N GLY A 236 15.61 13.84 -1.86
CA GLY A 236 16.02 15.08 -1.21
C GLY A 236 17.29 15.67 -1.80
N PRO A 237 18.39 14.91 -1.98
CA PRO A 237 19.63 15.42 -2.60
C PRO A 237 19.44 15.93 -4.04
N LEU A 238 18.50 15.36 -4.81
CA LEU A 238 18.19 15.85 -6.16
C LEU A 238 17.58 17.26 -6.11
N LEU A 239 16.68 17.50 -5.16
CA LEU A 239 16.08 18.82 -4.98
C LEU A 239 17.08 19.87 -4.48
N LEU A 240 18.12 19.48 -3.73
CA LEU A 240 19.19 20.41 -3.30
C LEU A 240 20.00 20.98 -4.48
N GLN A 241 20.04 20.26 -5.60
CA GLN A 241 20.72 20.73 -6.83
C GLN A 241 19.85 21.69 -7.65
N SER A 242 18.59 21.91 -7.26
CA SER A 242 17.69 22.80 -7.98
C SER A 242 18.18 24.25 -7.94
N PRO A 243 18.10 25.01 -9.03
CA PRO A 243 18.34 26.45 -9.03
C PRO A 243 17.32 27.20 -8.17
N HIS A 244 16.15 26.63 -7.92
CA HIS A 244 15.07 27.25 -7.15
C HIS A 244 15.28 27.08 -5.63
N PRO A 245 15.38 28.20 -4.86
CA PRO A 245 15.56 28.13 -3.41
C PRO A 245 14.47 27.31 -2.70
N ALA A 246 13.19 27.52 -3.07
CA ALA A 246 12.07 26.83 -2.44
C ALA A 246 12.11 25.29 -2.67
N PHE A 247 12.64 24.82 -3.80
CA PHE A 247 12.82 23.38 -4.03
C PHE A 247 13.94 22.81 -3.14
N ARG A 248 15.01 23.58 -2.93
CA ARG A 248 16.09 23.18 -2.00
C ARG A 248 15.59 23.09 -0.55
N GLU A 249 14.70 23.98 -0.13
CA GLU A 249 14.06 23.93 1.20
C GLU A 249 13.25 22.62 1.37
N VAL A 250 12.48 22.23 0.35
CA VAL A 250 11.77 20.93 0.38
C VAL A 250 12.76 19.77 0.45
N GLY A 251 13.85 19.81 -0.31
CA GLY A 251 14.91 18.81 -0.26
C GLY A 251 15.54 18.67 1.13
N GLN A 252 15.84 19.79 1.79
CA GLN A 252 16.34 19.81 3.17
C GLN A 252 15.33 19.20 4.14
N SER A 253 14.05 19.56 4.02
CA SER A 253 12.97 19.00 4.84
C SER A 253 12.82 17.48 4.65
N MET A 254 12.94 16.98 3.42
CA MET A 254 12.90 15.54 3.14
C MET A 254 14.04 14.78 3.83
N ILE A 255 15.27 15.30 3.75
CA ILE A 255 16.44 14.67 4.37
C ILE A 255 16.31 14.70 5.90
N ALA A 256 15.91 15.83 6.46
CA ALA A 256 15.73 15.98 7.90
C ALA A 256 14.67 15.00 8.44
N SER A 257 13.51 14.91 7.79
CA SER A 257 12.45 14.00 8.21
C SER A 257 12.83 12.52 8.05
N ALA A 258 13.59 12.17 7.00
CA ALA A 258 14.07 10.80 6.83
C ALA A 258 14.99 10.35 7.97
N ASN A 259 15.83 11.25 8.48
CA ASN A 259 16.71 10.98 9.61
C ASN A 259 15.94 10.83 10.94
N MET A 260 14.85 11.58 11.11
CA MET A 260 13.97 11.44 12.29
C MET A 260 13.23 10.09 12.27
N ASP A 261 12.70 9.69 11.11
CA ASP A 261 12.01 8.41 10.93
C ASP A 261 12.93 7.20 11.18
N ALA A 262 14.23 7.33 10.88
CA ALA A 262 15.23 6.27 11.10
C ALA A 262 15.60 6.08 12.60
N HIS A 263 15.25 7.01 13.47
CA HIS A 263 15.59 7.02 14.89
C HIS A 263 14.33 6.90 15.77
N ALA A 264 13.15 6.69 15.16
CA ALA A 264 11.93 6.40 15.91
C ALA A 264 12.01 4.98 16.50
N PRO A 265 11.69 4.79 17.81
CA PRO A 265 11.84 3.53 18.52
C PRO A 265 10.94 2.42 17.99
#